data_b8d226a769efc57a60b194b39fd6c4be
#
_entry.id   b8d226a769efc57a60b194b39fd6c4be
#
_cell.length_a   1.000
_cell.length_b   1.000
_cell.length_c   1.000
_cell.angle_alpha   90.00
_cell.angle_beta   90.00
_cell.angle_gamma   90.00
#
_symmetry.space_group_name_H-M   'P 1'
#
loop_
_entity.id
_entity.type
_entity.pdbx_description
1 polymer ?
#
loop_
_entity_poly.entity_id
_entity_poly.type
_entity_poly.pdbx_seq_one_letter_code
_entity_poly.pdbx_strand_id
1 'polypeptide(L)'
;MPTTLVGAMVEERPNFVTIAHVGIMEPGSLSLGMSKVHYTNAGIKQYGTFSVNLPPAKMVEETDYCGLVSGRRVDKTKLFNVFYGKLKTAPMITECPISMECKLTKVVDFPKHDIFMGEIVATYAEETVLTDGIVDYSKVQPFFFTMTDKAIGN
;
A
#
# COMPACT_ATOMS: atom_id res chain seq x y z
N MET A 1 0.55 -8.84 10.58
CA MET A 1 1.19 -8.02 9.54
C MET A 1 0.31 -6.80 9.30
N PRO A 2 0.87 -5.59 9.16
CA PRO A 2 0.05 -4.41 8.91
C PRO A 2 -0.64 -4.57 7.55
N THR A 3 -1.90 -4.18 7.50
CA THR A 3 -2.66 -4.13 6.25
C THR A 3 -2.45 -2.77 5.63
N THR A 4 -2.07 -2.73 4.36
CA THR A 4 -1.78 -1.50 3.64
C THR A 4 -2.55 -1.42 2.32
N LEU A 5 -2.74 -0.20 1.83
CA LEU A 5 -3.20 0.08 0.47
C LEU A 5 -2.00 0.55 -0.36
N VAL A 6 -1.60 -0.28 -1.31
CA VAL A 6 -0.51 0.04 -2.25
C VAL A 6 -1.09 0.73 -3.47
N GLY A 7 -0.59 1.92 -3.78
CA GLY A 7 -1.01 2.71 -4.91
C GLY A 7 0.04 2.75 -6.02
N ALA A 8 -0.39 2.68 -7.27
CA ALA A 8 0.44 2.93 -8.43
C ALA A 8 -0.39 3.47 -9.60
N MET A 9 0.25 4.18 -10.50
CA MET A 9 -0.36 4.49 -11.79
C MET A 9 -0.39 3.24 -12.65
N VAL A 10 -1.50 2.94 -13.27
CA VAL A 10 -1.65 1.86 -14.26
C VAL A 10 -2.44 2.41 -15.44
N GLU A 11 -1.89 2.33 -16.64
CA GLU A 11 -2.53 2.89 -17.85
C GLU A 11 -3.00 4.34 -17.63
N GLU A 12 -2.10 5.17 -17.09
CA GLU A 12 -2.32 6.61 -16.81
C GLU A 12 -3.41 6.92 -15.74
N ARG A 13 -3.88 5.91 -15.00
CA ARG A 13 -4.87 6.08 -13.93
C ARG A 13 -4.35 5.54 -12.60
N PRO A 14 -4.65 6.20 -11.48
CA PRO A 14 -4.34 5.65 -10.16
C PRO A 14 -5.10 4.34 -9.93
N ASN A 15 -4.42 3.38 -9.32
CA ASN A 15 -5.03 2.14 -8.87
C ASN A 15 -4.48 1.75 -7.50
N PHE A 16 -5.30 1.09 -6.69
CA PHE A 16 -4.96 0.66 -5.34
C PHE A 16 -5.24 -0.82 -5.15
N VAL A 17 -4.40 -1.48 -4.36
CA VAL A 17 -4.56 -2.89 -3.98
C VAL A 17 -4.18 -3.08 -2.51
N THR A 18 -4.89 -3.97 -1.83
CA THR A 18 -4.61 -4.30 -0.44
C THR A 18 -3.48 -5.31 -0.36
N ILE A 19 -2.44 -4.95 0.39
CA ILE A 19 -1.24 -5.76 0.60
C ILE A 19 -0.94 -5.82 2.10
N ALA A 20 -0.80 -7.05 2.61
CA ALA A 20 -0.35 -7.32 3.98
C ALA A 20 1.09 -7.86 4.05
N HIS A 21 1.66 -8.27 2.93
CA HIS A 21 3.05 -8.72 2.84
C HIS A 21 3.99 -7.51 2.66
N VAL A 22 4.12 -6.72 3.72
CA VAL A 22 4.96 -5.51 3.75
C VAL A 22 6.04 -5.70 4.82
N GLY A 23 7.27 -5.41 4.47
CA GLY A 23 8.41 -5.51 5.38
C GLY A 23 9.38 -4.34 5.25
N ILE A 24 10.00 -3.97 6.37
CA ILE A 24 11.15 -3.06 6.39
C ILE A 24 12.39 -3.88 6.06
N MET A 25 13.17 -3.44 5.08
CA MET A 25 14.41 -4.11 4.68
C MET A 25 15.63 -3.49 5.37
N GLU A 26 15.65 -2.17 5.41
CA GLU A 26 16.67 -1.35 6.06
C GLU A 26 16.09 0.05 6.29
N PRO A 27 16.76 0.95 7.03
CA PRO A 27 16.29 2.33 7.17
C PRO A 27 16.06 2.99 5.82
N GLY A 28 14.83 3.43 5.58
CA GLY A 28 14.43 4.07 4.32
C GLY A 28 14.07 3.13 3.17
N SER A 29 14.05 1.81 3.38
CA SER A 29 13.68 0.84 2.34
C SER A 29 12.66 -0.18 2.84
N LEU A 30 11.73 -0.54 1.96
CA LEU A 30 10.70 -1.54 2.25
C LEU A 30 10.53 -2.53 1.11
N SER A 31 9.89 -3.66 1.41
CA SER A 31 9.50 -4.66 0.44
C SER A 31 8.00 -4.94 0.46
N LEU A 32 7.46 -5.29 -0.71
CA LEU A 32 6.07 -5.68 -0.91
C LEU A 32 6.04 -7.06 -1.58
N GLY A 33 5.39 -8.03 -0.96
CA GLY A 33 5.08 -9.31 -1.60
C GLY A 33 3.74 -9.22 -2.33
N MET A 34 3.76 -9.17 -3.66
CA MET A 34 2.56 -8.98 -4.46
C MET A 34 2.31 -10.16 -5.40
N SER A 35 1.12 -10.74 -5.35
CA SER A 35 0.75 -11.81 -6.29
C SER A 35 0.92 -11.34 -7.73
N LYS A 36 1.44 -12.21 -8.60
CA LYS A 36 1.67 -11.91 -10.03
C LYS A 36 0.40 -11.52 -10.80
N VAL A 37 -0.77 -11.86 -10.27
CA VAL A 37 -2.06 -11.53 -10.89
C VAL A 37 -2.55 -10.12 -10.57
N HIS A 38 -1.91 -9.40 -9.64
CA HIS A 38 -2.32 -8.04 -9.30
C HIS A 38 -2.11 -7.08 -10.46
N TYR A 39 -3.17 -6.37 -10.81
CA TYR A 39 -3.16 -5.36 -11.89
C TYR A 39 -2.17 -4.22 -11.61
N THR A 40 -1.98 -3.86 -10.35
CA THR A 40 -1.06 -2.81 -9.89
C THR A 40 0.40 -3.08 -10.24
N ASN A 41 0.81 -4.37 -10.33
CA ASN A 41 2.20 -4.75 -10.60
C ASN A 41 2.73 -4.18 -11.92
N ALA A 42 1.90 -4.16 -12.96
CA ALA A 42 2.28 -3.60 -14.26
C ALA A 42 2.63 -2.12 -14.16
N GLY A 43 1.85 -1.37 -13.39
CA GLY A 43 2.09 0.06 -13.16
C GLY A 43 3.39 0.32 -12.39
N ILE A 44 3.64 -0.44 -11.33
CA ILE A 44 4.89 -0.32 -10.56
C ILE A 44 6.11 -0.57 -11.46
N LYS A 45 6.05 -1.60 -12.30
CA LYS A 45 7.14 -1.93 -13.25
C LYS A 45 7.30 -0.84 -14.32
N GLN A 46 6.20 -0.28 -14.82
CA GLN A 46 6.21 0.73 -15.88
C GLN A 46 6.73 2.08 -15.40
N TYR A 47 6.21 2.57 -14.26
CA TYR A 47 6.50 3.91 -13.77
C TYR A 47 7.68 3.95 -12.77
N GLY A 48 8.08 2.79 -12.23
CA GLY A 48 9.16 2.70 -11.26
C GLY A 48 8.86 3.35 -9.92
N THR A 49 7.58 3.54 -9.60
CA THR A 49 7.12 4.20 -8.37
C THR A 49 5.87 3.55 -7.83
N PHE A 50 5.66 3.67 -6.53
CA PHE A 50 4.44 3.23 -5.85
C PHE A 50 4.26 3.97 -4.53
N SER A 51 3.07 3.88 -3.96
CA SER A 51 2.82 4.36 -2.61
C SER A 51 2.43 3.21 -1.67
N VAL A 52 2.68 3.42 -0.38
CA VAL A 52 2.18 2.57 0.70
C VAL A 52 1.40 3.44 1.66
N ASN A 53 0.12 3.18 1.79
CA ASN A 53 -0.80 3.95 2.61
C ASN A 53 -1.30 3.07 3.77
N LEU A 54 -1.29 3.59 4.99
CA LEU A 54 -1.78 2.90 6.18
C LEU A 54 -3.23 3.32 6.45
N PRO A 55 -4.21 2.47 6.13
CA PRO A 55 -5.60 2.77 6.38
C PRO A 55 -5.92 2.64 7.89
N PRO A 56 -6.70 3.57 8.47
CA PRO A 56 -7.21 3.42 9.82
C PRO A 56 -8.35 2.38 9.87
N ALA A 57 -8.65 1.85 11.05
CA ALA A 57 -9.66 0.79 11.24
C ALA A 57 -11.05 1.12 10.62
N LYS A 58 -11.42 2.40 10.59
CA LYS A 58 -12.68 2.84 9.97
C LYS A 58 -12.76 2.61 8.45
N MET A 59 -11.62 2.35 7.79
CA MET A 59 -11.53 2.08 6.34
C MET A 59 -11.46 0.57 6.03
N VAL A 60 -11.87 -0.30 6.94
CA VAL A 60 -11.78 -1.75 6.75
C VAL A 60 -12.56 -2.23 5.52
N GLU A 61 -13.74 -1.67 5.26
CA GLU A 61 -14.59 -2.08 4.13
C GLU A 61 -13.95 -1.73 2.79
N GLU A 62 -13.48 -0.50 2.62
CA GLU A 62 -12.80 -0.06 1.39
C GLU A 62 -11.49 -0.81 1.17
N THR A 63 -10.77 -1.10 2.26
CA THR A 63 -9.53 -1.85 2.21
C THR A 63 -9.77 -3.30 1.79
N ASP A 64 -10.76 -3.96 2.35
CA ASP A 64 -11.15 -5.31 1.97
C ASP A 64 -11.60 -5.36 0.50
N TYR A 65 -12.44 -4.42 0.09
CA TYR A 65 -12.88 -4.28 -1.30
C TYR A 65 -11.70 -4.14 -2.27
N CYS A 66 -10.70 -3.32 -1.94
CA CYS A 66 -9.49 -3.17 -2.76
C CYS A 66 -8.67 -4.45 -2.91
N GLY A 67 -8.77 -5.36 -1.93
CA GLY A 67 -8.14 -6.68 -1.98
C GLY A 67 -8.91 -7.71 -2.81
N LEU A 68 -10.24 -7.61 -2.80
CA LEU A 68 -11.13 -8.60 -3.44
C LEU A 68 -11.39 -8.32 -4.92
N VAL A 69 -11.40 -7.04 -5.34
CA VAL A 69 -11.78 -6.64 -6.69
C VAL A 69 -10.59 -6.10 -7.47
N SER A 70 -10.43 -6.56 -8.71
CA SER A 70 -9.36 -6.09 -9.59
C SER A 70 -9.65 -4.69 -10.16
N GLY A 71 -8.63 -3.83 -10.19
CA GLY A 71 -8.69 -2.53 -10.88
C GLY A 71 -8.91 -2.59 -12.39
N ARG A 72 -8.81 -3.78 -12.99
CA ARG A 72 -9.22 -4.00 -14.40
C ARG A 72 -10.73 -3.91 -14.58
N ARG A 73 -11.50 -4.19 -13.53
CA ARG A 73 -12.96 -4.24 -13.58
C ARG A 73 -13.63 -3.00 -13.00
N VAL A 74 -12.98 -2.35 -12.05
CA VAL A 74 -13.54 -1.22 -11.31
C VAL A 74 -12.53 -0.09 -11.17
N ASP A 75 -13.04 1.13 -11.17
CA ASP A 75 -12.26 2.32 -10.87
C ASP A 75 -12.26 2.57 -9.36
N LYS A 76 -11.18 2.17 -8.71
CA LYS A 76 -11.00 2.31 -7.25
C LYS A 76 -10.72 3.74 -6.80
N THR A 77 -10.44 4.66 -7.72
CA THR A 77 -10.24 6.09 -7.38
C THR A 77 -11.49 6.73 -6.82
N LYS A 78 -12.66 6.17 -7.13
CA LYS A 78 -13.94 6.66 -6.62
C LYS A 78 -14.14 6.41 -5.11
N LEU A 79 -13.31 5.56 -4.52
CA LEU A 79 -13.36 5.24 -3.09
C LEU A 79 -12.59 6.26 -2.24
N PHE A 80 -11.66 7.01 -2.82
CA PHE A 80 -10.68 7.80 -2.10
C PHE A 80 -10.44 9.17 -2.73
N ASN A 81 -10.01 10.13 -1.92
CA ASN A 81 -9.38 11.34 -2.41
C ASN A 81 -7.89 11.08 -2.60
N VAL A 82 -7.42 11.23 -3.84
CA VAL A 82 -6.04 10.93 -4.23
C VAL A 82 -5.20 12.20 -4.22
N PHE A 83 -4.00 12.11 -3.66
CA PHE A 83 -3.00 13.17 -3.74
C PHE A 83 -1.64 12.63 -4.18
N TYR A 84 -0.74 13.53 -4.56
CA TYR A 84 0.60 13.23 -5.03
C TYR A 84 1.63 14.08 -4.30
N GLY A 85 2.75 13.48 -3.97
CA GLY A 85 3.89 14.15 -3.37
C GLY A 85 4.96 14.56 -4.39
N LYS A 86 6.20 14.25 -4.08
CA LYS A 86 7.37 14.50 -4.93
C LYS A 86 7.35 13.60 -6.18
N LEU A 87 6.95 12.34 -6.01
CA LEU A 87 6.79 11.37 -7.08
C LEU A 87 5.37 11.50 -7.66
N LYS A 88 5.27 12.09 -8.84
CA LYS A 88 3.97 12.38 -9.49
C LYS A 88 3.22 11.14 -9.98
N THR A 89 3.85 9.98 -9.93
CA THR A 89 3.32 8.68 -10.36
C THR A 89 3.09 7.69 -9.20
N ALA A 90 3.22 8.15 -7.95
CA ALA A 90 2.91 7.39 -6.73
C ALA A 90 1.64 7.96 -6.07
N PRO A 91 0.44 7.53 -6.50
CA PRO A 91 -0.81 8.04 -5.94
C PRO A 91 -0.96 7.63 -4.48
N MET A 92 -1.29 8.60 -3.62
CA MET A 92 -1.53 8.41 -2.18
C MET A 92 -2.97 8.72 -1.83
N ILE A 93 -3.44 8.23 -0.69
CA ILE A 93 -4.83 8.33 -0.23
C ILE A 93 -4.91 9.33 0.92
N THR A 94 -5.71 10.39 0.73
CA THR A 94 -5.86 11.46 1.74
C THR A 94 -6.47 10.95 3.05
N GLU A 95 -7.38 9.97 2.99
CA GLU A 95 -8.03 9.39 4.16
C GLU A 95 -7.12 8.49 5.00
N CYS A 96 -5.95 8.11 4.46
CA CYS A 96 -4.93 7.37 5.20
C CYS A 96 -4.03 8.33 5.98
N PRO A 97 -3.99 8.25 7.32
CA PRO A 97 -3.23 9.20 8.14
C PRO A 97 -1.72 9.11 7.95
N ILE A 98 -1.22 8.03 7.37
CA ILE A 98 0.19 7.87 7.00
C ILE A 98 0.27 7.33 5.59
N SER A 99 1.07 7.98 4.75
CA SER A 99 1.34 7.56 3.38
C SER A 99 2.83 7.74 3.06
N MET A 100 3.39 6.77 2.36
CA MET A 100 4.79 6.78 1.91
C MET A 100 4.81 6.72 0.39
N GLU A 101 5.58 7.58 -0.25
CA GLU A 101 5.90 7.46 -1.67
C GLU A 101 7.27 6.81 -1.84
N CYS A 102 7.33 5.82 -2.72
CA CYS A 102 8.49 4.96 -2.89
C CYS A 102 8.95 4.89 -4.34
N LYS A 103 10.27 4.85 -4.53
CA LYS A 103 10.92 4.58 -5.80
C LYS A 103 11.33 3.12 -5.86
N LEU A 104 10.90 2.41 -6.90
CA LEU A 104 11.28 1.02 -7.12
C LEU A 104 12.80 0.88 -7.31
N THR A 105 13.43 0.00 -6.55
CA THR A 105 14.86 -0.29 -6.64
C THR A 105 15.16 -1.68 -7.19
N LYS A 106 14.31 -2.66 -6.88
CA LYS A 106 14.50 -4.04 -7.32
C LYS A 106 13.19 -4.81 -7.36
N VAL A 107 13.08 -5.75 -8.28
CA VAL A 107 12.04 -6.77 -8.30
C VAL A 107 12.69 -8.13 -8.21
N VAL A 108 12.24 -8.96 -7.28
CA VAL A 108 12.67 -10.35 -7.14
C VAL A 108 11.52 -11.26 -7.54
N ASP A 109 11.80 -12.13 -8.50
CA ASP A 109 10.83 -13.08 -9.04
C ASP A 109 10.70 -14.30 -8.15
N PHE A 110 9.48 -14.57 -7.68
CA PHE A 110 9.10 -15.80 -6.98
C PHE A 110 8.04 -16.55 -7.81
N PRO A 111 7.81 -17.84 -7.55
CA PRO A 111 6.88 -18.63 -8.39
C PRO A 111 5.48 -18.05 -8.52
N LYS A 112 4.91 -17.50 -7.45
CA LYS A 112 3.54 -16.96 -7.41
C LYS A 112 3.46 -15.46 -7.11
N HIS A 113 4.55 -14.86 -6.65
CA HIS A 113 4.63 -13.46 -6.23
C HIS A 113 5.86 -12.80 -6.83
N ASP A 114 5.77 -11.50 -7.03
CA ASP A 114 6.93 -10.64 -7.21
C ASP A 114 7.18 -9.90 -5.90
N ILE A 115 8.44 -9.79 -5.49
CA ILE A 115 8.83 -8.97 -4.36
C ILE A 115 9.36 -7.64 -4.92
N PHE A 116 8.61 -6.58 -4.71
CA PHE A 116 9.00 -5.23 -5.07
C PHE A 116 9.75 -4.60 -3.90
N MET A 117 10.96 -4.14 -4.13
CA MET A 117 11.75 -3.39 -3.16
C MET A 117 11.78 -1.93 -3.57
N GLY A 118 11.58 -1.03 -2.61
CA GLY A 118 11.55 0.39 -2.87
C GLY A 118 12.22 1.22 -1.79
N GLU A 119 12.86 2.30 -2.22
CA GLU A 119 13.35 3.36 -1.36
C GLU A 119 12.21 4.31 -1.02
N ILE A 120 12.02 4.62 0.25
CA ILE A 120 11.04 5.61 0.72
C ILE A 120 11.61 7.01 0.43
N VAL A 121 10.98 7.72 -0.50
CA VAL A 121 11.38 9.07 -0.91
C VAL A 121 10.83 10.13 0.05
N ALA A 122 9.60 9.94 0.51
CA ALA A 122 8.99 10.78 1.53
C ALA A 122 7.86 10.04 2.26
N THR A 123 7.66 10.44 3.51
CA THR A 123 6.54 9.99 4.34
C THR A 123 5.69 11.20 4.72
N TYR A 124 4.38 11.06 4.58
CA TYR A 124 3.38 12.07 4.93
C TYR A 124 2.56 11.52 6.10
N ALA A 125 2.42 12.30 7.14
CA ALA A 125 1.60 11.97 8.29
C ALA A 125 0.68 13.14 8.65
N GLU A 126 -0.58 12.86 8.99
CA GLU A 126 -1.48 13.87 9.53
C GLU A 126 -1.01 14.32 10.93
N GLU A 127 -1.10 15.60 11.22
CA GLU A 127 -0.76 16.14 12.55
C GLU A 127 -1.57 15.49 13.67
N THR A 128 -2.81 15.10 13.39
CA THR A 128 -3.73 14.47 14.34
C THR A 128 -3.24 13.12 14.88
N VAL A 129 -2.36 12.43 14.14
CA VAL A 129 -1.77 11.14 14.57
C VAL A 129 -0.38 11.26 15.16
N LEU A 130 0.08 12.50 15.39
CA LEU A 130 1.36 12.75 16.04
C LEU A 130 1.20 13.04 17.52
N THR A 131 2.19 12.64 18.31
CA THR A 131 2.43 13.06 19.70
C THR A 131 3.88 13.53 19.77
N ASP A 132 4.08 14.78 20.14
CA ASP A 132 5.42 15.41 20.18
C ASP A 132 6.20 15.27 18.86
N GLY A 133 5.52 15.35 17.71
CA GLY A 133 6.10 15.22 16.39
C GLY A 133 6.44 13.79 15.95
N ILE A 134 6.08 12.79 16.76
CA ILE A 134 6.31 11.36 16.49
C ILE A 134 4.97 10.69 16.22
N VAL A 135 4.96 9.75 15.27
CA VAL A 135 3.75 8.96 14.97
C VAL A 135 3.29 8.17 16.19
N ASP A 136 2.05 8.41 16.60
CA ASP A 136 1.38 7.69 17.69
C ASP A 136 0.41 6.66 17.08
N TYR A 137 0.79 5.40 17.10
CA TYR A 137 0.00 4.33 16.50
C TYR A 137 -1.35 4.10 17.21
N SER A 138 -1.51 4.53 18.45
CA SER A 138 -2.82 4.51 19.12
C SER A 138 -3.82 5.45 18.47
N LYS A 139 -3.34 6.53 17.86
CA LYS A 139 -4.14 7.50 17.10
C LYS A 139 -4.35 7.08 15.66
N VAL A 140 -3.39 6.37 15.05
CA VAL A 140 -3.51 5.82 13.69
C VAL A 140 -4.57 4.71 13.65
N GLN A 141 -4.64 3.90 14.70
CA GLN A 141 -5.53 2.74 14.80
C GLN A 141 -5.43 1.81 13.58
N PRO A 142 -4.21 1.32 13.24
CA PRO A 142 -4.04 0.41 12.13
C PRO A 142 -4.68 -0.93 12.45
N PHE A 143 -5.07 -1.66 11.41
CA PHE A 143 -5.50 -3.04 11.58
C PHE A 143 -4.53 -4.01 10.90
N PHE A 144 -4.58 -5.27 11.35
CA PHE A 144 -3.63 -6.28 10.94
C PHE A 144 -4.33 -7.43 10.22
N PHE A 145 -3.70 -7.89 9.18
CA PHE A 145 -4.10 -9.13 8.54
C PHE A 145 -3.50 -10.32 9.29
N THR A 146 -4.34 -11.28 9.66
CA THR A 146 -3.92 -12.56 10.22
C THR A 146 -4.22 -13.67 9.22
N MET A 147 -3.22 -14.46 8.89
CA MET A 147 -3.46 -15.69 8.16
C MET A 147 -4.16 -16.66 9.11
N THR A 148 -5.42 -16.94 8.87
CA THR A 148 -6.10 -18.06 9.52
C THR A 148 -5.68 -19.33 8.79
N ASP A 149 -4.90 -20.17 9.47
CA ASP A 149 -4.66 -21.51 8.99
C ASP A 149 -5.95 -22.31 9.18
N LYS A 150 -6.53 -22.75 8.09
CA LYS A 150 -7.74 -23.60 8.12
C LYS A 150 -7.50 -24.97 8.80
N ALA A 151 -6.24 -25.29 9.11
CA ALA A 151 -5.83 -26.52 9.79
C ALA A 151 -5.99 -26.45 11.32
N ILE A 152 -6.28 -25.30 11.91
CA ILE A 152 -6.48 -25.15 13.36
C ILE A 152 -7.98 -25.13 13.64
N GLY A 153 -8.69 -26.16 13.29
CA GLY A 153 -10.15 -26.17 13.44
C GLY A 153 -10.77 -27.55 13.46
N ASN A 154 -10.04 -28.54 13.92
CA ASN A 154 -10.60 -29.85 14.16
C ASN A 154 -10.30 -30.32 15.57
#